data_2e76cbfc3e95a554af5ca0bb55f24958
#
_entry.id   2e76cbfc3e95a554af5ca0bb55f24958
#
_cell.length_a   1.000
_cell.length_b   1.000
_cell.length_c   1.000
_cell.angle_alpha   90.00
_cell.angle_beta   90.00
_cell.angle_gamma   90.00
#
_symmetry.space_group_name_H-M   'P 1'
#
loop_
_entity.id
_entity.type
_entity.pdbx_description
1 polymer ?
#
loop_
_entity_poly.entity_id
_entity_poly.type
_entity_poly.pdbx_seq_one_letter_code
_entity_poly.pdbx_strand_id
1 'polypeptide(L)'
;MLVLVGFAPQDTDPTLDWMAEKIIGLRIFGDTAGKMNLDLEEANGALLVVSQFTLYGDASHGRRPSFGSAAPPAVAAPMFERFVALLRERSGGLPVEAGEFGAMMDVELVNDGPVTLVLER
;
A
#
# COMPACT_ATOMS: atom_id res chain seq x y z
N MET A 1 -8.32 5.80 0.52
CA MET A 1 -7.43 4.93 1.34
C MET A 1 -5.99 5.33 1.08
N LEU A 2 -5.15 5.43 2.13
CA LEU A 2 -3.69 5.52 1.98
C LEU A 2 -3.08 4.12 1.99
N VAL A 3 -2.20 3.84 1.05
CA VAL A 3 -1.43 2.60 0.95
C VAL A 3 0.05 2.94 1.06
N LEU A 4 0.70 2.53 2.14
CA LEU A 4 2.15 2.54 2.27
C LEU A 4 2.65 1.17 1.83
N VAL A 5 3.54 1.10 0.83
CA VAL A 5 4.02 -0.16 0.28
C VAL A 5 5.54 -0.27 0.29
N GLY A 6 6.03 -1.38 0.83
CA GLY A 6 7.43 -1.79 0.77
C GLY A 6 7.56 -3.06 -0.06
N PHE A 7 8.74 -3.29 -0.61
CA PHE A 7 9.05 -4.46 -1.44
C PHE A 7 10.24 -5.21 -0.86
N ALA A 8 10.19 -6.53 -0.97
CA ALA A 8 11.31 -7.42 -0.67
C ALA A 8 12.03 -7.81 -1.98
N PRO A 9 13.33 -8.19 -1.91
CA PRO A 9 14.08 -8.56 -3.11
C PRO A 9 13.51 -9.76 -3.88
N GLN A 10 12.75 -10.62 -3.20
CA GLN A 10 12.15 -11.84 -3.75
C GLN A 10 10.73 -11.65 -4.28
N ASP A 11 10.15 -10.45 -4.15
CA ASP A 11 8.81 -10.20 -4.66
C ASP A 11 8.74 -10.36 -6.17
N THR A 12 7.62 -10.87 -6.64
CA THR A 12 7.39 -11.21 -8.04
C THR A 12 6.09 -10.59 -8.54
N ASP A 13 5.88 -10.55 -9.85
CA ASP A 13 4.62 -10.08 -10.44
C ASP A 13 3.38 -10.76 -9.85
N PRO A 14 3.33 -12.09 -9.62
CA PRO A 14 2.22 -12.72 -8.90
C PRO A 14 2.00 -12.21 -7.49
N THR A 15 3.07 -11.81 -6.76
CA THR A 15 2.95 -11.21 -5.43
C THR A 15 2.30 -9.84 -5.51
N LEU A 16 2.75 -9.01 -6.45
CA LEU A 16 2.19 -7.66 -6.69
C LEU A 16 0.72 -7.74 -7.11
N ASP A 17 0.42 -8.68 -8.00
CA ASP A 17 -0.93 -8.93 -8.53
C ASP A 17 -1.90 -9.31 -7.42
N TRP A 18 -1.53 -10.29 -6.59
CA TRP A 18 -2.30 -10.71 -5.44
C TRP A 18 -2.54 -9.56 -4.44
N MET A 19 -1.50 -8.77 -4.17
CA MET A 19 -1.59 -7.65 -3.23
C MET A 19 -2.51 -6.55 -3.77
N ALA A 20 -2.43 -6.23 -5.05
CA ALA A 20 -3.30 -5.24 -5.68
C ALA A 20 -4.78 -5.67 -5.61
N GLU A 21 -5.08 -6.92 -5.96
CA GLU A 21 -6.42 -7.50 -5.85
C GLU A 21 -6.92 -7.46 -4.39
N LYS A 22 -6.05 -7.85 -3.46
CA LYS A 22 -6.37 -7.86 -2.04
C LYS A 22 -6.74 -6.47 -1.52
N ILE A 23 -5.96 -5.43 -1.87
CA ILE A 23 -6.18 -4.06 -1.40
C ILE A 23 -7.51 -3.51 -1.94
N ILE A 24 -7.80 -3.71 -3.21
CA ILE A 24 -9.05 -3.21 -3.83
C ILE A 24 -10.27 -3.90 -3.24
N GLY A 25 -10.21 -5.21 -3.02
CA GLY A 25 -11.32 -5.98 -2.47
C GLY A 25 -11.43 -5.97 -0.93
N LEU A 26 -10.62 -5.18 -0.21
CA LEU A 26 -10.74 -5.08 1.25
C LEU A 26 -12.04 -4.41 1.65
N ARG A 27 -12.85 -5.11 2.44
CA ARG A 27 -14.16 -4.64 2.93
C ARG A 27 -14.00 -3.90 4.24
N ILE A 28 -13.42 -2.72 4.19
CA ILE A 28 -13.03 -1.91 5.35
C ILE A 28 -13.77 -0.58 5.47
N PHE A 29 -14.70 -0.30 4.57
CA PHE A 29 -15.54 0.88 4.64
C PHE A 29 -16.90 0.55 5.28
N GLY A 30 -17.45 1.54 5.99
CA GLY A 30 -18.71 1.38 6.71
C GLY A 30 -19.92 1.26 5.79
N ASP A 31 -20.81 0.34 6.07
CA ASP A 31 -22.13 0.26 5.45
C ASP A 31 -23.17 1.12 6.20
N THR A 32 -24.40 1.13 5.71
CA THR A 32 -25.52 1.88 6.32
C THR A 32 -25.88 1.40 7.74
N ALA A 33 -25.45 0.20 8.13
CA ALA A 33 -25.63 -0.33 9.47
C ALA A 33 -24.43 -0.03 10.39
N GLY A 34 -23.44 0.74 9.91
CA GLY A 34 -22.22 1.09 10.64
C GLY A 34 -21.22 -0.07 10.77
N LYS A 35 -21.35 -1.10 9.95
CA LYS A 35 -20.42 -2.24 9.94
C LYS A 35 -19.39 -2.05 8.83
N MET A 36 -18.16 -2.48 9.09
CA MET A 36 -17.07 -2.57 8.12
C MET A 36 -17.42 -3.68 7.11
N ASN A 37 -17.86 -3.32 5.92
CA ASN A 37 -18.51 -4.24 4.99
C ASN A 37 -18.31 -3.90 3.51
N LEU A 38 -18.11 -2.64 3.16
CA LEU A 38 -17.96 -2.20 1.78
C LEU A 38 -16.49 -2.22 1.36
N ASP A 39 -16.22 -2.58 0.11
CA ASP A 39 -14.90 -2.45 -0.51
C ASP A 39 -14.67 -1.03 -1.10
N LEU A 40 -13.55 -0.86 -1.80
CA LEU A 40 -13.18 0.43 -2.37
C LEU A 40 -14.16 0.92 -3.43
N GLU A 41 -14.65 0.01 -4.28
CA GLU A 41 -15.57 0.32 -5.37
C GLU A 41 -16.96 0.66 -4.84
N GLU A 42 -17.50 -0.16 -3.94
CA GLU A 42 -18.79 0.07 -3.27
C GLU A 42 -18.81 1.38 -2.49
N ALA A 43 -17.68 1.77 -1.89
CA ALA A 43 -17.50 3.04 -1.19
C ALA A 43 -17.24 4.22 -2.12
N ASN A 44 -17.12 4.02 -3.45
CA ASN A 44 -16.71 5.03 -4.42
C ASN A 44 -15.45 5.78 -3.96
N GLY A 45 -14.46 5.03 -3.48
CA GLY A 45 -13.28 5.55 -2.85
C GLY A 45 -12.15 5.89 -3.84
N ALA A 46 -10.97 6.24 -3.28
CA ALA A 46 -9.76 6.51 -4.04
C ALA A 46 -8.54 5.95 -3.30
N LEU A 47 -7.43 5.76 -4.01
CA LEU A 47 -6.14 5.34 -3.45
C LEU A 47 -5.12 6.45 -3.55
N LEU A 48 -4.32 6.61 -2.48
CA LEU A 48 -3.03 7.27 -2.50
C LEU A 48 -1.97 6.23 -2.15
N VAL A 49 -1.04 5.97 -3.07
CA VAL A 49 -0.01 4.95 -2.93
C VAL A 49 1.35 5.61 -2.73
N VAL A 50 2.04 5.26 -1.65
CA VAL A 50 3.35 5.81 -1.31
C VAL A 50 4.33 4.68 -1.05
N SER A 51 5.51 4.72 -1.70
CA SER A 51 6.58 3.77 -1.42
C SER A 51 7.17 4.01 -0.03
N GLN A 52 7.33 2.94 0.76
CA GLN A 52 7.74 3.01 2.16
C GLN A 52 8.63 1.82 2.53
N PHE A 53 9.92 1.88 2.23
CA PHE A 53 10.87 0.80 2.53
C PHE A 53 11.03 0.56 4.04
N THR A 54 10.75 1.57 4.87
CA THR A 54 10.85 1.48 6.33
C THR A 54 9.82 0.54 6.97
N LEU A 55 8.84 0.03 6.21
CA LEU A 55 7.99 -1.09 6.63
C LEU A 55 8.80 -2.36 6.92
N TYR A 56 9.96 -2.51 6.29
CA TYR A 56 10.93 -3.58 6.57
C TYR A 56 11.92 -3.23 7.69
N GLY A 57 11.65 -2.19 8.48
CA GLY A 57 12.49 -1.75 9.57
C GLY A 57 12.50 -2.76 10.73
N ASP A 58 13.64 -3.37 10.98
CA ASP A 58 13.87 -4.24 12.13
C ASP A 58 14.53 -3.43 13.27
N ALA A 59 13.81 -3.26 14.37
CA ALA A 59 14.25 -2.61 15.60
C ALA A 59 14.31 -3.59 16.77
N SER A 60 14.34 -4.90 16.52
CA SER A 60 14.40 -5.94 17.57
C SER A 60 15.69 -5.88 18.40
N HIS A 61 16.77 -5.35 17.83
CA HIS A 61 18.06 -5.23 18.48
C HIS A 61 18.55 -3.78 18.51
N GLY A 62 18.79 -3.27 19.72
CA GLY A 62 19.29 -1.90 19.91
C GLY A 62 18.22 -0.82 19.62
N ARG A 63 18.69 0.40 19.31
CA ARG A 63 17.81 1.57 19.11
C ARG A 63 17.87 2.14 17.68
N ARG A 64 18.71 1.56 16.84
CA ARG A 64 18.84 1.96 15.43
C ARG A 64 18.23 0.85 14.58
N PRO A 65 17.11 1.12 13.84
CA PRO A 65 16.51 0.11 13.00
C PRO A 65 17.44 -0.25 11.82
N SER A 66 17.38 -1.50 11.39
CA SER A 66 17.99 -1.98 10.15
C SER A 66 16.93 -2.19 9.08
N PHE A 67 17.29 -2.03 7.80
CA PHE A 67 16.39 -2.16 6.67
C PHE A 67 16.92 -3.17 5.64
N GLY A 68 17.72 -4.15 6.11
CA GLY A 68 18.39 -5.11 5.24
C GLY A 68 17.46 -6.05 4.50
N SER A 69 16.21 -6.18 4.93
CA SER A 69 15.20 -7.02 4.26
C SER A 69 14.43 -6.29 3.16
N ALA A 70 14.55 -4.96 3.05
CA ALA A 70 13.93 -4.20 1.98
C ALA A 70 14.65 -4.40 0.65
N ALA A 71 13.91 -4.42 -0.44
CA ALA A 71 14.47 -4.41 -1.79
C ALA A 71 15.31 -3.13 -2.01
N PRO A 72 16.49 -3.24 -2.65
CA PRO A 72 17.28 -2.07 -3.00
C PRO A 72 16.52 -1.17 -4.01
N PRO A 73 16.79 0.15 -4.03
CA PRO A 73 16.01 1.09 -4.87
C PRO A 73 15.94 0.70 -6.35
N ALA A 74 17.02 0.15 -6.91
CA ALA A 74 17.05 -0.29 -8.31
C ALA A 74 16.04 -1.44 -8.61
N VAL A 75 15.65 -2.20 -7.60
CA VAL A 75 14.65 -3.27 -7.69
C VAL A 75 13.27 -2.75 -7.30
N ALA A 76 13.20 -1.99 -6.22
CA ALA A 76 11.93 -1.51 -5.69
C ALA A 76 11.23 -0.46 -6.58
N ALA A 77 11.99 0.41 -7.27
CA ALA A 77 11.40 1.44 -8.11
C ALA A 77 10.54 0.88 -9.26
N PRO A 78 11.04 -0.05 -10.11
CA PRO A 78 10.20 -0.65 -11.13
C PRO A 78 9.04 -1.48 -10.55
N MET A 79 9.21 -2.11 -9.39
CA MET A 79 8.12 -2.79 -8.70
C MET A 79 7.02 -1.83 -8.26
N PHE A 80 7.39 -0.67 -7.74
CA PHE A 80 6.44 0.37 -7.35
C PHE A 80 5.63 0.86 -8.55
N GLU A 81 6.29 1.19 -9.66
CA GLU A 81 5.61 1.61 -10.90
C GLU A 81 4.64 0.52 -11.40
N ARG A 82 5.10 -0.73 -11.41
CA ARG A 82 4.27 -1.87 -11.81
C ARG A 82 3.06 -2.04 -10.88
N PHE A 83 3.27 -1.92 -9.56
CA PHE A 83 2.21 -2.06 -8.57
C PHE A 83 1.14 -0.96 -8.71
N VAL A 84 1.56 0.30 -8.91
CA VAL A 84 0.63 1.41 -9.17
C VAL A 84 -0.16 1.17 -10.46
N ALA A 85 0.48 0.66 -11.51
CA ALA A 85 -0.19 0.29 -12.76
C ALA A 85 -1.25 -0.78 -12.55
N LEU A 86 -0.95 -1.84 -11.78
CA LEU A 86 -1.89 -2.90 -11.42
C LEU A 86 -3.09 -2.37 -10.64
N LEU A 87 -2.87 -1.49 -9.68
CA LEU A 87 -3.95 -0.87 -8.91
C LEU A 87 -4.87 -0.03 -9.82
N ARG A 88 -4.31 0.74 -10.75
CA ARG A 88 -5.08 1.53 -11.74
C ARG A 88 -5.90 0.63 -12.67
N GLU A 89 -5.31 -0.45 -13.15
CA GLU A 89 -5.96 -1.43 -14.02
C GLU A 89 -7.15 -2.10 -13.34
N ARG A 90 -7.01 -2.41 -12.02
CA ARG A 90 -8.01 -3.16 -11.25
C ARG A 90 -9.02 -2.29 -10.50
N SER A 91 -8.79 -0.99 -10.40
CA SER A 91 -9.63 -0.08 -9.61
C SER A 91 -11.02 0.20 -10.19
N GLY A 92 -11.35 -0.38 -11.36
CA GLY A 92 -12.64 -0.11 -12.02
C GLY A 92 -12.83 1.36 -12.46
N GLY A 93 -11.72 2.11 -12.63
CA GLY A 93 -11.74 3.52 -13.02
C GLY A 93 -11.74 4.50 -11.83
N LEU A 94 -11.65 3.99 -10.59
CA LEU A 94 -11.48 4.85 -9.42
C LEU A 94 -10.11 5.55 -9.42
N PRO A 95 -10.00 6.74 -8.82
CA PRO A 95 -8.75 7.48 -8.76
C PRO A 95 -7.67 6.71 -7.99
N VAL A 96 -6.49 6.55 -8.61
CA VAL A 96 -5.29 5.98 -8.00
C VAL A 96 -4.14 6.95 -8.23
N GLU A 97 -3.83 7.72 -7.19
CA GLU A 97 -2.71 8.64 -7.16
C GLU A 97 -1.50 8.01 -6.49
N ALA A 98 -0.32 8.45 -6.83
CA ALA A 98 0.93 7.92 -6.27
C ALA A 98 1.89 9.05 -5.89
N GLY A 99 2.64 8.82 -4.81
CA GLY A 99 3.79 9.63 -4.48
C GLY A 99 4.97 9.38 -5.42
N GLU A 100 5.99 10.22 -5.33
CA GLU A 100 7.24 10.08 -6.10
C GLU A 100 8.19 9.11 -5.38
N PHE A 101 8.64 8.07 -6.08
CA PHE A 101 9.55 7.07 -5.50
C PHE A 101 10.87 7.71 -5.04
N GLY A 102 11.24 7.44 -3.80
CA GLY A 102 12.51 7.91 -3.21
C GLY A 102 12.55 9.40 -2.85
N ALA A 103 11.49 10.16 -3.11
CA ALA A 103 11.42 11.56 -2.69
C ALA A 103 11.16 11.71 -1.19
N MET A 104 11.59 12.84 -0.64
CA MET A 104 11.17 13.29 0.69
C MET A 104 9.80 13.94 0.54
N MET A 105 8.80 13.42 1.26
CA MET A 105 7.41 13.86 1.15
C MET A 105 6.79 14.04 2.53
N ASP A 106 5.91 15.03 2.64
CA ASP A 106 4.95 15.12 3.72
C ASP A 106 3.64 14.46 3.27
N VAL A 107 3.13 13.54 4.08
CA VAL A 107 1.87 12.83 3.81
C VAL A 107 0.83 13.29 4.82
N GLU A 108 -0.13 14.08 4.36
CA GLU A 108 -1.23 14.57 5.20
C GLU A 108 -2.47 13.69 5.03
N LEU A 109 -3.05 13.24 6.13
CA LEU A 109 -4.28 12.46 6.14
C LEU A 109 -5.06 12.63 7.45
N VAL A 110 -6.35 12.31 7.40
CA VAL A 110 -7.17 12.06 8.59
C VAL A 110 -7.54 10.58 8.59
N ASN A 111 -7.07 9.82 9.60
CA ASN A 111 -7.42 8.42 9.75
C ASN A 111 -8.74 8.32 10.53
N ASP A 112 -9.84 8.37 9.77
CA ASP A 112 -11.19 8.30 10.31
C ASP A 112 -11.58 6.85 10.62
N GLY A 113 -12.00 6.67 11.86
CA GLY A 113 -12.31 5.34 12.41
C GLY A 113 -11.61 5.09 13.76
N PRO A 114 -10.29 5.14 13.99
CA PRO A 114 -9.26 4.90 12.98
C PRO A 114 -9.19 3.43 12.55
N VAL A 115 -8.82 3.18 11.29
CA VAL A 115 -8.59 1.84 10.75
C VAL A 115 -7.20 1.79 10.12
N THR A 116 -6.40 0.80 10.55
CA THR A 116 -5.06 0.55 10.00
C THR A 116 -4.81 -0.95 9.95
N LEU A 117 -4.40 -1.45 8.81
CA LEU A 117 -4.10 -2.86 8.58
C LEU A 117 -2.68 -3.02 8.06
N VAL A 118 -2.04 -4.11 8.43
CA VAL A 118 -0.77 -4.57 7.84
C VAL A 118 -1.08 -5.83 7.03
N LEU A 119 -0.66 -5.83 5.77
CA LEU A 119 -0.78 -6.97 4.87
C LEU A 119 0.62 -7.41 4.46
N GLU A 120 0.85 -8.71 4.51
CA GLU A 120 2.11 -9.33 4.10
C GLU A 120 1.82 -10.51 3.17
N ARG A 121 2.74 -10.76 2.22
CA ARG A 121 2.64 -11.88 1.29
C ARG A 121 4.01 -12.48 1.02
#